data_1cf3f45b71c468edf7f0a3d327b6b4a7
#
_entry.id   1cf3f45b71c468edf7f0a3d327b6b4a7
#
_cell.length_a   1.000
_cell.length_b   1.000
_cell.length_c   1.000
_cell.angle_alpha   90.00
_cell.angle_beta   90.00
_cell.angle_gamma   90.00
#
_symmetry.space_group_name_H-M   'P 1'
#
loop_
_entity.id
_entity.type
_entity.pdbx_description
1 polymer ?
#
loop_
_entity_poly.entity_id
_entity_poly.type
_entity_poly.pdbx_seq_one_letter_code
_entity_poly.pdbx_strand_id
1 'polypeptide(L)'
;YISIRFKDVRAGGSAILALIHDVLVVLAAYAIFRIPVNNAFIAVLLTILGYSVNSTIVIFDRIRENKGAFKRNQTAERINKSISQTLARSINTSLTTLFTIGAIYFLGVPSIQEFALPMMVGIIAGAYSSICISGSIWYTLLPKAEKDV
;
A
#
# COMPACT_ATOMS: atom_id res chain seq x y z
N TYR A 1 1.28 -8.91 12.14
CA TYR A 1 2.11 -9.78 11.29
C TYR A 1 3.45 -9.11 10.96
N ILE A 2 3.46 -7.89 10.42
CA ILE A 2 4.67 -7.14 10.04
C ILE A 2 5.57 -6.95 11.26
N SER A 3 5.04 -6.48 12.39
CA SER A 3 5.82 -6.25 13.62
C SER A 3 6.48 -7.53 14.15
N ILE A 4 5.76 -8.65 14.15
CA ILE A 4 6.28 -9.95 14.61
C ILE A 4 7.32 -10.49 13.62
N ARG A 5 7.02 -10.42 12.33
CA ARG A 5 7.87 -10.95 11.26
C ARG A 5 9.19 -10.20 11.14
N PHE A 6 9.16 -8.88 11.34
CA PHE A 6 10.35 -8.01 11.30
C PHE A 6 11.04 -7.86 12.66
N LYS A 7 10.40 -8.28 13.75
CA LYS A 7 10.82 -7.99 15.12
C LYS A 7 11.04 -6.49 15.35
N ASP A 8 10.26 -5.66 14.66
CA ASP A 8 10.31 -4.19 14.71
C ASP A 8 8.90 -3.61 14.67
N VAL A 9 8.48 -3.03 15.80
CA VAL A 9 7.15 -2.40 15.96
C VAL A 9 7.00 -1.19 15.03
N ARG A 10 8.10 -0.53 14.68
CA ARG A 10 8.11 0.65 13.79
C ARG A 10 7.70 0.29 12.37
N ALA A 11 8.07 -0.90 11.88
CA ALA A 11 7.62 -1.40 10.59
C ALA A 11 6.10 -1.61 10.55
N GLY A 12 5.52 -2.14 11.64
CA GLY A 12 4.07 -2.23 11.78
C GLY A 12 3.39 -0.86 11.85
N GLY A 13 3.98 0.07 12.60
CA GLY A 13 3.48 1.45 12.71
C GLY A 13 3.47 2.18 11.38
N SER A 14 4.53 2.06 10.56
CA SER A 14 4.59 2.66 9.22
C SER A 14 3.54 2.08 8.27
N ALA A 15 3.28 0.77 8.36
CA ALA A 15 2.23 0.11 7.58
C ALA A 15 0.83 0.63 7.96
N ILE A 16 0.56 0.82 9.27
CA ILE A 16 -0.72 1.38 9.74
C ILE A 16 -0.90 2.80 9.23
N LEU A 17 0.13 3.64 9.26
CA LEU A 17 0.06 5.01 8.76
C LEU A 17 -0.21 5.05 7.25
N ALA A 18 0.40 4.15 6.48
CA ALA A 18 0.09 4.00 5.05
C ALA A 18 -1.38 3.59 4.82
N LEU A 19 -1.91 2.66 5.63
CA LEU A 19 -3.32 2.26 5.56
C LEU A 19 -4.29 3.40 5.90
N ILE A 20 -3.96 4.21 6.92
CA ILE A 20 -4.77 5.39 7.26
C ILE A 20 -4.82 6.36 6.08
N HIS A 21 -3.68 6.60 5.42
CA HIS A 21 -3.63 7.40 4.20
C HIS A 21 -4.59 6.85 3.13
N ASP A 22 -4.55 5.54 2.86
CA ASP A 22 -5.38 4.92 1.83
C ASP A 22 -6.87 5.03 2.14
N VAL A 23 -7.26 4.83 3.40
CA VAL A 23 -8.65 5.03 3.85
C VAL A 23 -9.09 6.48 3.65
N LEU A 24 -8.24 7.46 4.00
CA LEU A 24 -8.55 8.87 3.82
C LEU A 24 -8.73 9.24 2.34
N VAL A 25 -7.90 8.69 1.45
CA VAL A 25 -8.03 8.90 0.00
C VAL A 25 -9.35 8.31 -0.51
N VAL A 26 -9.73 7.12 -0.06
CA VAL A 26 -11.02 6.51 -0.44
C VAL A 26 -12.21 7.31 0.09
N LEU A 27 -12.16 7.78 1.34
CA LEU A 27 -13.20 8.66 1.89
C LEU A 27 -13.32 9.97 1.10
N ALA A 28 -12.18 10.55 0.71
CA ALA A 28 -12.16 11.72 -0.15
C ALA A 28 -12.79 11.43 -1.53
N ALA A 29 -12.54 10.26 -2.11
CA ALA A 29 -13.18 9.86 -3.36
C ALA A 29 -14.70 9.75 -3.22
N TYR A 30 -15.21 9.14 -2.15
CA TYR A 30 -16.65 9.09 -1.87
C TYR A 30 -17.24 10.50 -1.76
N ALA A 31 -16.56 11.42 -1.08
CA ALA A 31 -17.03 12.80 -0.92
C ALA A 31 -17.01 13.59 -2.24
N ILE A 32 -15.92 13.48 -3.02
CA ILE A 32 -15.74 14.22 -4.29
C ILE A 32 -16.73 13.74 -5.36
N PHE A 33 -16.84 12.42 -5.52
CA PHE A 33 -17.74 11.83 -6.52
C PHE A 33 -19.19 11.73 -6.03
N ARG A 34 -19.48 12.15 -4.79
CA ARG A 34 -20.82 12.11 -4.17
C ARG A 34 -21.46 10.72 -4.23
N ILE A 35 -20.66 9.69 -4.03
CA ILE A 35 -21.15 8.31 -4.06
C ILE A 35 -21.90 8.02 -2.76
N PRO A 36 -23.10 7.41 -2.80
CA PRO A 36 -23.85 7.10 -1.58
C PRO A 36 -23.09 6.07 -0.73
N VAL A 37 -23.02 6.32 0.57
CA VAL A 37 -22.44 5.39 1.54
C VAL A 37 -23.49 4.32 1.87
N ASN A 38 -23.32 3.15 1.28
CA ASN A 38 -24.18 1.99 1.44
C ASN A 38 -23.37 0.77 1.94
N ASN A 39 -23.97 -0.40 1.98
CA ASN A 39 -23.29 -1.63 2.41
C ASN A 39 -22.06 -1.96 1.57
N ALA A 40 -22.01 -1.54 0.30
CA ALA A 40 -20.84 -1.73 -0.55
C ALA A 40 -19.62 -0.92 -0.09
N PHE A 41 -19.81 0.20 0.61
CA PHE A 41 -18.72 0.99 1.18
C PHE A 41 -17.81 0.18 2.11
N ILE A 42 -18.40 -0.63 3.01
CA ILE A 42 -17.64 -1.47 3.93
C ILE A 42 -16.83 -2.51 3.15
N ALA A 43 -17.45 -3.12 2.12
CA ALA A 43 -16.77 -4.09 1.26
C ALA A 43 -15.60 -3.46 0.50
N VAL A 44 -15.75 -2.24 -0.02
CA VAL A 44 -14.68 -1.47 -0.67
C VAL A 44 -13.54 -1.22 0.30
N LEU A 45 -13.82 -0.71 1.50
CA LEU A 45 -12.78 -0.44 2.50
C LEU A 45 -12.01 -1.70 2.88
N LEU A 46 -12.68 -2.80 3.19
CA LEU A 46 -12.02 -4.05 3.55
C LEU A 46 -11.17 -4.60 2.42
N THR A 47 -11.63 -4.50 1.18
CA THR A 47 -10.88 -4.95 0.01
C THR A 47 -9.62 -4.11 -0.19
N ILE A 48 -9.73 -2.78 -0.09
CA ILE A 48 -8.59 -1.87 -0.26
C ILE A 48 -7.57 -2.05 0.86
N LEU A 49 -8.03 -2.18 2.10
CA LEU A 49 -7.15 -2.47 3.24
C LEU A 49 -6.38 -3.77 3.02
N GLY A 50 -7.05 -4.84 2.59
CA GLY A 50 -6.42 -6.12 2.30
C GLY A 50 -5.40 -6.02 1.16
N TYR A 51 -5.74 -5.31 0.08
CA TYR A 51 -4.87 -5.08 -1.06
C TYR A 51 -3.62 -4.28 -0.69
N SER A 52 -3.79 -3.17 0.03
CA SER A 52 -2.69 -2.30 0.47
C SER A 52 -1.76 -3.00 1.46
N VAL A 53 -2.32 -3.72 2.45
CA VAL A 53 -1.50 -4.53 3.38
C VAL A 53 -0.67 -5.55 2.63
N ASN A 54 -1.26 -6.27 1.68
CA ASN A 54 -0.53 -7.28 0.89
C ASN A 54 0.63 -6.66 0.11
N SER A 55 0.42 -5.52 -0.54
CA SER A 55 1.46 -4.78 -1.27
C SER A 55 2.58 -4.32 -0.35
N THR A 56 2.24 -3.79 0.82
CA THR A 56 3.19 -3.35 1.84
C THR A 56 4.02 -4.53 2.38
N ILE A 57 3.40 -5.68 2.64
CA ILE A 57 4.09 -6.89 3.10
C ILE A 57 5.15 -7.34 2.10
N VAL A 58 4.84 -7.34 0.80
CA VAL A 58 5.79 -7.74 -0.25
C VAL A 58 7.06 -6.87 -0.23
N ILE A 59 6.90 -5.56 -0.07
CA ILE A 59 8.03 -4.62 0.00
C ILE A 59 8.85 -4.85 1.27
N PHE A 60 8.20 -4.97 2.42
CA PHE A 60 8.88 -5.21 3.69
C PHE A 60 9.58 -6.56 3.71
N ASP A 61 8.99 -7.63 3.21
CA ASP A 61 9.66 -8.93 3.10
C ASP A 61 10.93 -8.82 2.25
N ARG A 62 10.90 -8.07 1.15
CA ARG A 62 12.09 -7.82 0.33
C ARG A 62 13.18 -7.02 1.05
N ILE A 63 12.78 -5.99 1.82
CA ILE A 63 13.72 -5.23 2.67
C ILE A 63 14.39 -6.15 3.69
N ARG A 64 13.64 -7.11 4.23
CA ARG A 64 14.16 -8.09 5.17
C ARG A 64 15.13 -9.08 4.50
N GLU A 65 14.77 -9.62 3.35
CA GLU A 65 15.65 -10.52 2.57
C GLU A 65 16.99 -9.85 2.27
N ASN A 66 16.99 -8.59 1.90
CA ASN A 66 18.18 -7.81 1.60
C ASN A 66 19.00 -7.42 2.86
N LYS A 67 18.54 -7.73 4.07
CA LYS A 67 19.23 -7.32 5.32
C LYS A 67 20.66 -7.84 5.41
N GLY A 68 20.93 -9.05 4.88
CA GLY A 68 22.27 -9.66 4.89
C GLY A 68 23.22 -9.11 3.83
N ALA A 69 22.70 -8.43 2.79
CA ALA A 69 23.49 -7.89 1.69
C ALA A 69 23.99 -6.47 1.91
N PHE A 70 23.50 -5.77 2.94
CA PHE A 70 23.83 -4.38 3.25
C PHE A 70 24.36 -4.23 4.67
N LYS A 71 25.28 -3.28 4.86
CA LYS A 71 25.77 -2.92 6.19
C LYS A 71 24.67 -2.19 6.98
N ARG A 72 24.82 -2.15 8.31
CA ARG A 72 23.84 -1.53 9.22
C ARG A 72 23.62 -0.03 8.93
N ASN A 73 24.64 0.65 8.43
CA ASN A 73 24.60 2.07 8.06
C ASN A 73 24.16 2.33 6.61
N GLN A 74 23.66 1.34 5.89
CA GLN A 74 23.15 1.46 4.51
C GLN A 74 21.64 1.17 4.44
N THR A 75 20.89 1.62 5.41
CA THR A 75 19.46 1.31 5.51
C THR A 75 18.64 1.96 4.41
N ALA A 76 18.92 3.22 4.05
CA ALA A 76 18.25 3.89 2.94
C ALA A 76 18.51 3.20 1.60
N GLU A 77 19.76 2.81 1.33
CA GLU A 77 20.13 2.09 0.11
C GLU A 77 19.42 0.73 0.03
N ARG A 78 19.37 0.00 1.15
CA ARG A 78 18.63 -1.26 1.26
C ARG A 78 17.15 -1.09 0.94
N ILE A 79 16.50 -0.06 1.49
CA ILE A 79 15.09 0.24 1.22
C ILE A 79 14.89 0.53 -0.27
N ASN A 80 15.67 1.45 -0.83
CA ASN A 80 15.57 1.85 -2.23
C ASN A 80 15.80 0.67 -3.18
N LYS A 81 16.81 -0.16 -2.91
CA LYS A 81 17.07 -1.36 -3.69
C LYS A 81 15.92 -2.36 -3.62
N SER A 82 15.36 -2.56 -2.43
CA SER A 82 14.23 -3.48 -2.23
C SER A 82 12.97 -3.01 -2.94
N ILE A 83 12.65 -1.71 -2.86
CA ILE A 83 11.55 -1.11 -3.60
C ILE A 83 11.76 -1.29 -5.10
N SER A 84 12.95 -0.97 -5.62
CA SER A 84 13.27 -1.13 -7.05
C SER A 84 13.11 -2.59 -7.52
N GLN A 85 13.48 -3.57 -6.70
CA GLN A 85 13.35 -4.99 -7.03
C GLN A 85 11.90 -5.49 -7.03
N THR A 86 11.01 -4.86 -6.26
CA THR A 86 9.58 -5.23 -6.18
C THR A 86 8.69 -4.36 -7.05
N LEU A 87 9.22 -3.24 -7.58
CA LEU A 87 8.45 -2.22 -8.28
C LEU A 87 7.66 -2.79 -9.48
N ALA A 88 8.33 -3.53 -10.36
CA ALA A 88 7.70 -4.11 -11.54
C ALA A 88 6.55 -5.05 -11.15
N ARG A 89 6.74 -5.87 -10.11
CA ARG A 89 5.71 -6.77 -9.59
C ARG A 89 4.53 -5.98 -9.03
N SER A 90 4.79 -4.95 -8.21
CA SER A 90 3.74 -4.13 -7.60
C SER A 90 2.94 -3.37 -8.66
N ILE A 91 3.60 -2.78 -9.66
CA ILE A 91 2.94 -2.09 -10.76
C ILE A 91 2.09 -3.06 -11.60
N ASN A 92 2.65 -4.20 -12.00
CA ASN A 92 1.92 -5.17 -12.81
C ASN A 92 0.69 -5.71 -12.08
N THR A 93 0.81 -6.03 -10.79
CA THR A 93 -0.31 -6.49 -9.97
C THR A 93 -1.40 -5.41 -9.85
N SER A 94 -1.01 -4.16 -9.60
CA SER A 94 -1.97 -3.05 -9.53
C SER A 94 -2.65 -2.80 -10.87
N LEU A 95 -1.90 -2.87 -11.96
CA LEU A 95 -2.42 -2.65 -13.31
C LEU A 95 -3.42 -3.74 -13.71
N THR A 96 -3.10 -5.01 -13.49
CA THR A 96 -4.03 -6.12 -13.77
C THR A 96 -5.31 -6.02 -12.96
N THR A 97 -5.23 -5.64 -11.69
CA THR A 97 -6.39 -5.42 -10.84
C THR A 97 -7.21 -4.22 -11.32
N LEU A 98 -6.56 -3.11 -11.69
CA LEU A 98 -7.22 -1.94 -12.27
C LEU A 98 -7.92 -2.26 -13.58
N PHE A 99 -7.33 -3.04 -14.47
CA PHE A 99 -7.98 -3.47 -15.71
C PHE A 99 -9.21 -4.33 -15.42
N THR A 100 -9.13 -5.24 -14.47
CA THR A 100 -10.27 -6.10 -14.09
C THR A 100 -11.43 -5.26 -13.55
N ILE A 101 -11.15 -4.36 -12.59
CA ILE A 101 -12.18 -3.51 -12.01
C ILE A 101 -12.66 -2.45 -13.00
N GLY A 102 -11.77 -1.94 -13.85
CA GLY A 102 -12.13 -1.04 -14.94
C GLY A 102 -13.09 -1.71 -15.93
N ALA A 103 -12.84 -2.96 -16.30
CA ALA A 103 -13.79 -3.71 -17.14
C ALA A 103 -15.16 -3.85 -16.47
N ILE A 104 -15.19 -4.15 -15.18
CA ILE A 104 -16.43 -4.20 -14.39
C ILE A 104 -17.12 -2.82 -14.36
N TYR A 105 -16.36 -1.74 -14.24
CA TYR A 105 -16.90 -0.38 -14.25
C TYR A 105 -17.58 -0.03 -15.59
N PHE A 106 -16.92 -0.36 -16.72
CA PHE A 106 -17.44 0.00 -18.05
C PHE A 106 -18.55 -0.93 -18.54
N LEU A 107 -18.52 -2.21 -18.17
CA LEU A 107 -19.47 -3.22 -18.63
C LEU A 107 -20.57 -3.53 -17.60
N GLY A 108 -20.42 -3.04 -16.37
CA GLY A 108 -21.33 -3.33 -15.28
C GLY A 108 -22.58 -2.46 -15.23
N VAL A 109 -23.55 -2.90 -14.44
CA VAL A 109 -24.76 -2.14 -14.13
C VAL A 109 -24.45 -1.01 -13.11
N PRO A 110 -25.30 0.04 -13.01
CA PRO A 110 -25.04 1.20 -12.15
C PRO A 110 -24.64 0.87 -10.70
N SER A 111 -25.27 -0.12 -10.10
CA SER A 111 -24.97 -0.56 -8.72
C SER A 111 -23.54 -1.09 -8.56
N ILE A 112 -22.98 -1.67 -9.62
CA ILE A 112 -21.60 -2.18 -9.64
C ILE A 112 -20.61 -1.06 -9.92
N GLN A 113 -21.00 -0.06 -10.72
CA GLN A 113 -20.17 1.11 -10.99
C GLN A 113 -19.89 1.94 -9.74
N GLU A 114 -20.90 2.10 -8.85
CA GLU A 114 -20.74 2.78 -7.56
C GLU A 114 -19.71 2.09 -6.65
N PHE A 115 -19.58 0.78 -6.75
CA PHE A 115 -18.57 0.01 -6.04
C PHE A 115 -17.17 0.09 -6.71
N ALA A 116 -17.15 -0.03 -8.03
CA ALA A 116 -15.90 -0.16 -8.79
C ALA A 116 -15.06 1.12 -8.80
N LEU A 117 -15.69 2.30 -8.89
CA LEU A 117 -14.98 3.57 -8.96
C LEU A 117 -14.14 3.88 -7.71
N PRO A 118 -14.69 3.86 -6.48
CA PRO A 118 -13.86 4.07 -5.29
C PRO A 118 -12.82 2.97 -5.09
N MET A 119 -13.10 1.74 -5.54
CA MET A 119 -12.13 0.66 -5.49
C MET A 119 -10.92 0.91 -6.39
N MET A 120 -11.13 1.43 -7.61
CA MET A 120 -10.03 1.83 -8.50
C MET A 120 -9.15 2.92 -7.86
N VAL A 121 -9.76 3.95 -7.27
CA VAL A 121 -9.05 5.01 -6.55
C VAL A 121 -8.23 4.44 -5.40
N GLY A 122 -8.83 3.54 -4.61
CA GLY A 122 -8.16 2.90 -3.48
C GLY A 122 -6.99 2.00 -3.88
N ILE A 123 -7.08 1.28 -5.00
CA ILE A 123 -5.97 0.47 -5.51
C ILE A 123 -4.80 1.35 -5.95
N ILE A 124 -5.06 2.47 -6.61
CA ILE A 124 -4.02 3.43 -6.99
C ILE A 124 -3.37 4.04 -5.74
N ALA A 125 -4.18 4.46 -4.77
CA ALA A 125 -3.69 4.99 -3.49
C ALA A 125 -2.84 3.97 -2.74
N GLY A 126 -3.29 2.70 -2.64
CA GLY A 126 -2.58 1.62 -1.97
C GLY A 126 -1.27 1.23 -2.66
N ALA A 127 -1.22 1.26 -3.99
CA ALA A 127 0.02 1.06 -4.73
C ALA A 127 1.02 2.19 -4.45
N TYR A 128 0.57 3.43 -4.46
CA TYR A 128 1.39 4.59 -4.15
C TYR A 128 1.89 4.57 -2.69
N SER A 129 1.01 4.36 -1.73
CA SER A 129 1.35 4.37 -0.31
C SER A 129 2.33 3.25 0.05
N SER A 130 2.16 2.06 -0.51
CA SER A 130 3.06 0.94 -0.30
C SER A 130 4.47 1.21 -0.82
N ILE A 131 4.60 1.81 -2.01
CA ILE A 131 5.89 2.08 -2.67
C ILE A 131 6.57 3.31 -2.05
N CYS A 132 5.84 4.42 -1.89
CA CYS A 132 6.42 5.72 -1.57
C CYS A 132 6.35 6.07 -0.08
N ILE A 133 5.30 5.66 0.61
CA ILE A 133 5.02 6.12 1.98
C ILE A 133 5.56 5.13 3.02
N SER A 134 5.24 3.84 2.90
CA SER A 134 5.51 2.86 3.96
C SER A 134 7.00 2.74 4.29
N GLY A 135 7.86 2.61 3.29
CA GLY A 135 9.32 2.51 3.47
C GLY A 135 9.94 3.81 4.00
N SER A 136 9.47 4.96 3.51
CA SER A 136 9.95 6.28 3.93
C SER A 136 9.60 6.59 5.39
N ILE A 137 8.36 6.29 5.81
CA ILE A 137 7.95 6.46 7.21
C ILE A 137 8.76 5.52 8.11
N TRP A 138 8.93 4.27 7.72
CA TRP A 138 9.74 3.35 8.51
C TRP A 138 11.17 3.87 8.69
N TYR A 139 11.81 4.36 7.61
CA TYR A 139 13.14 4.96 7.69
C TYR A 139 13.19 6.16 8.65
N THR A 140 12.17 7.02 8.64
CA THR A 140 12.12 8.18 9.55
C THR A 140 11.95 7.79 11.02
N LEU A 141 11.25 6.69 11.30
CA LEU A 141 11.04 6.15 12.64
C LEU A 141 12.27 5.40 13.21
N LEU A 142 13.28 5.11 12.38
CA LEU A 142 14.50 4.45 12.84
C LEU A 142 15.34 5.37 13.74
N PRO A 143 16.06 4.81 14.74
CA PRO A 143 17.02 5.58 15.55
C PRO A 143 18.14 6.11 14.67
N LYS A 144 18.74 7.23 15.07
CA LYS A 144 19.88 7.83 14.37
C LYS A 144 21.06 6.85 14.15
N ALA A 145 21.27 5.91 15.06
CA ALA A 145 22.32 4.88 14.95
C ALA A 145 22.08 3.82 13.84
N GLU A 146 20.88 3.76 13.29
CA GLU A 146 20.50 2.84 12.21
C GLU A 146 20.21 3.59 10.90
N LYS A 147 20.26 4.92 10.93
CA LYS A 147 20.21 5.77 9.74
C LYS A 147 21.62 5.90 9.16
N ASP A 148 21.64 6.06 7.85
CA ASP A 148 22.90 6.33 7.14
C ASP A 148 23.48 7.66 7.65
N VAL A 149 24.70 7.63 8.17
CA VAL A 149 25.48 8.78 8.60
C VAL A 149 26.67 8.91 7.66
#